data_53f979a57d45d93b414a552fe42a01fe
#
_entry.id   53f979a57d45d93b414a552fe42a01fe
#
_cell.length_a   1.000
_cell.length_b   1.000
_cell.length_c   1.000
_cell.angle_alpha   90.00
_cell.angle_beta   90.00
_cell.angle_gamma   90.00
#
_symmetry.space_group_name_H-M   'P 1'
#
loop_
_entity.id
_entity.type
_entity.pdbx_description
1 polymer ?
#
loop_
_entity_poly.entity_id
_entity_poly.type
_entity_poly.pdbx_seq_one_letter_code
_entity_poly.pdbx_strand_id
1 'polypeptide(L)'
;MDSQTRIMVNITDRTWTMEALHCACIMARKTSAKIVLMKMIPVQHPGLLGTNLGYVNFSYQEQQDVETYEATIKDYGVEFSSHLFQYMTLGDAISQAAQEVKAQIVFATLPASLIPFWHDFQTQGLRRRLARHQRQLIENPSYDSQPQLLTYEAMSVQI
;
A
#
# COMPACT_ATOMS: atom_id res chain seq x y z
N MET A 1 18.97 16.20 4.65
CA MET A 1 18.48 14.84 4.30
C MET A 1 16.98 14.85 4.43
N ASP A 2 16.32 14.95 3.30
CA ASP A 2 14.86 15.00 3.30
C ASP A 2 14.30 13.62 3.54
N SER A 3 13.99 13.30 4.78
CA SER A 3 13.20 12.13 5.12
C SER A 3 11.72 12.45 4.91
N GLN A 4 11.36 12.77 3.67
CA GLN A 4 9.97 12.98 3.33
C GLN A 4 9.16 11.72 3.69
N THR A 5 8.10 11.89 4.45
CA THR A 5 7.20 10.80 4.81
C THR A 5 6.64 10.15 3.54
N ARG A 6 6.61 8.83 3.52
CA ARG A 6 6.10 8.06 2.38
C ARG A 6 4.94 7.18 2.81
N ILE A 7 3.89 7.23 2.03
CA ILE A 7 2.68 6.45 2.22
C ILE A 7 2.59 5.47 1.05
N MET A 8 2.71 4.18 1.33
CA MET A 8 2.55 3.14 0.33
C MET A 8 1.09 2.73 0.24
N VAL A 9 0.56 2.67 -0.97
CA VAL A 9 -0.78 2.15 -1.25
C VAL A 9 -0.62 0.93 -2.14
N ASN A 10 -0.97 -0.23 -1.62
CA ASN A 10 -0.97 -1.47 -2.38
C ASN A 10 -2.25 -1.59 -3.20
N ILE A 11 -2.11 -1.73 -4.51
CA ILE A 11 -3.24 -1.87 -5.42
C ILE A 11 -3.88 -3.25 -5.23
N THR A 12 -5.19 -3.27 -4.98
CA THR A 12 -6.01 -4.47 -4.94
C THR A 12 -7.22 -4.29 -5.87
N ASP A 13 -8.44 -4.57 -5.40
CA ASP A 13 -9.63 -4.26 -6.20
C ASP A 13 -9.83 -2.73 -6.31
N ARG A 14 -10.57 -2.33 -7.33
CA ARG A 14 -10.77 -0.91 -7.64
C ARG A 14 -11.43 -0.12 -6.52
N THR A 15 -12.48 -0.67 -5.92
CA THR A 15 -13.24 0.03 -4.87
C THR A 15 -12.37 0.31 -3.66
N TRP A 16 -11.72 -0.72 -3.14
CA TRP A 16 -10.83 -0.58 -1.99
C TRP A 16 -9.66 0.36 -2.29
N THR A 17 -9.03 0.22 -3.47
CA THR A 17 -7.88 1.05 -3.85
C THR A 17 -8.27 2.52 -3.96
N MET A 18 -9.42 2.84 -4.54
CA MET A 18 -9.88 4.22 -4.62
C MET A 18 -10.14 4.83 -3.24
N GLU A 19 -10.76 4.07 -2.33
CA GLU A 19 -10.96 4.52 -0.95
C GLU A 19 -9.62 4.76 -0.24
N ALA A 20 -8.68 3.83 -0.39
CA ALA A 20 -7.35 3.95 0.17
C ALA A 20 -6.61 5.18 -0.38
N LEU A 21 -6.70 5.43 -1.69
CA LEU A 21 -6.07 6.59 -2.32
C LEU A 21 -6.64 7.91 -1.84
N HIS A 22 -7.96 8.04 -1.73
CA HIS A 22 -8.57 9.26 -1.20
C HIS A 22 -8.07 9.52 0.23
N CYS A 23 -8.06 8.50 1.07
CA CYS A 23 -7.57 8.61 2.43
C CYS A 23 -6.08 8.98 2.47
N ALA A 24 -5.26 8.27 1.69
CA ALA A 24 -3.82 8.50 1.61
C ALA A 24 -3.48 9.91 1.07
N CYS A 25 -4.22 10.40 0.06
CA CYS A 25 -4.02 11.74 -0.49
C CYS A 25 -4.34 12.84 0.51
N ILE A 26 -5.44 12.68 1.27
CA ILE A 26 -5.79 13.63 2.33
C ILE A 26 -4.68 13.67 3.39
N MET A 27 -4.22 12.50 3.81
CA MET A 27 -3.12 12.38 4.77
C MET A 27 -1.82 12.98 4.22
N ALA A 28 -1.48 12.68 2.96
CA ALA A 28 -0.27 13.18 2.32
C ALA A 28 -0.27 14.71 2.21
N ARG A 29 -1.40 15.32 1.91
CA ARG A 29 -1.51 16.79 1.86
C ARG A 29 -1.26 17.43 3.22
N LYS A 30 -1.74 16.80 4.29
CA LYS A 30 -1.56 17.31 5.66
C LYS A 30 -0.12 17.16 6.16
N THR A 31 0.56 16.10 5.75
CA THR A 31 1.89 15.75 6.25
C THR A 31 3.01 16.05 5.25
N SER A 32 2.69 16.59 4.08
CA SER A 32 3.63 16.78 2.97
C SER A 32 4.32 15.48 2.57
N ALA A 33 3.59 14.37 2.67
CA ALA A 33 4.09 13.05 2.31
C ALA A 33 4.02 12.80 0.80
N LYS A 34 4.82 11.82 0.35
CA LYS A 34 4.77 11.29 -1.01
C LYS A 34 4.00 9.97 -1.01
N ILE A 35 3.18 9.75 -2.02
CA ILE A 35 2.50 8.47 -2.22
C ILE A 35 3.36 7.55 -3.08
N VAL A 36 3.48 6.29 -2.65
CA VAL A 36 4.09 5.21 -3.42
C VAL A 36 2.98 4.23 -3.78
N LEU A 37 2.57 4.24 -5.04
CA LEU A 37 1.55 3.33 -5.55
C LEU A 37 2.24 2.02 -5.93
N MET A 38 1.83 0.91 -5.31
CA MET A 38 2.49 -0.37 -5.45
C MET A 38 1.57 -1.40 -6.09
N LYS A 39 1.99 -1.96 -7.22
CA LYS A 39 1.30 -3.09 -7.86
C LYS A 39 2.06 -4.37 -7.55
N MET A 40 1.41 -5.30 -6.86
CA MET A 40 1.96 -6.63 -6.57
C MET A 40 1.65 -7.60 -7.69
N ILE A 41 2.66 -8.33 -8.15
CA ILE A 41 2.56 -9.30 -9.26
C ILE A 41 2.89 -10.68 -8.71
N PRO A 42 1.93 -11.62 -8.70
CA PRO A 42 2.21 -12.99 -8.27
C PRO A 42 3.12 -13.70 -9.28
N VAL A 43 4.11 -14.41 -8.77
CA VAL A 43 5.01 -15.25 -9.57
C VAL A 43 4.73 -16.70 -9.23
N GLN A 44 4.35 -17.48 -10.25
CA GLN A 44 4.01 -18.89 -10.07
C GLN A 44 5.25 -19.79 -9.91
N HIS A 45 6.37 -19.36 -10.48
CA HIS A 45 7.63 -20.14 -10.46
C HIS A 45 8.77 -19.31 -9.87
N PRO A 46 9.48 -19.81 -8.84
CA PRO A 46 10.59 -19.07 -8.22
C PRO A 46 11.68 -18.62 -9.19
N GLY A 47 11.92 -19.40 -10.25
CA GLY A 47 12.91 -19.06 -11.27
C GLY A 47 12.58 -17.84 -12.13
N LEU A 48 11.33 -17.36 -12.09
CA LEU A 48 10.88 -16.15 -12.81
C LEU A 48 10.96 -14.89 -11.95
N LEU A 49 11.32 -15.02 -10.68
CA LEU A 49 11.42 -13.89 -9.78
C LEU A 49 12.54 -12.95 -10.25
N GLY A 50 12.20 -11.66 -10.42
CA GLY A 50 13.15 -10.68 -10.92
C GLY A 50 13.31 -10.64 -12.44
N THR A 51 12.63 -11.51 -13.19
CA THR A 51 12.65 -11.51 -14.65
C THR A 51 11.53 -10.65 -15.23
N ASN A 52 11.72 -10.18 -16.47
CA ASN A 52 10.68 -9.41 -17.18
C ASN A 52 9.51 -10.29 -17.66
N LEU A 53 9.61 -11.60 -17.55
CA LEU A 53 8.56 -12.53 -17.98
C LEU A 53 7.29 -12.44 -17.13
N GLY A 54 7.39 -11.95 -15.88
CA GLY A 54 6.24 -11.70 -15.01
C GLY A 54 5.42 -10.45 -15.37
N TYR A 55 5.91 -9.58 -16.26
CA TYR A 55 5.23 -8.33 -16.63
C TYR A 55 4.26 -8.46 -17.81
N VAL A 56 4.19 -9.61 -18.43
CA VAL A 56 3.65 -9.76 -19.79
C VAL A 56 2.12 -9.69 -19.87
N ASN A 57 1.40 -9.69 -18.75
CA ASN A 57 -0.06 -9.86 -18.80
C ASN A 57 -0.85 -8.88 -17.92
N PHE A 58 -0.59 -7.57 -18.09
CA PHE A 58 -1.57 -6.60 -17.62
C PHE A 58 -2.75 -6.56 -18.56
N SER A 59 -3.94 -6.81 -18.06
CA SER A 59 -5.16 -6.59 -18.85
C SER A 59 -5.32 -5.11 -19.15
N TYR A 60 -6.05 -4.81 -20.22
CA TYR A 60 -6.39 -3.42 -20.56
C TYR A 60 -7.10 -2.71 -19.39
N GLN A 61 -7.96 -3.43 -18.67
CA GLN A 61 -8.67 -2.90 -17.51
C GLN A 61 -7.70 -2.53 -16.37
N GLU A 62 -6.71 -3.39 -16.10
CA GLU A 62 -5.70 -3.09 -15.06
C GLU A 62 -4.87 -1.86 -15.41
N GLN A 63 -4.52 -1.68 -16.67
CA GLN A 63 -3.80 -0.48 -17.12
C GLN A 63 -4.66 0.78 -16.94
N GLN A 64 -5.93 0.71 -17.33
CA GLN A 64 -6.85 1.84 -17.14
C GLN A 64 -7.06 2.16 -15.65
N ASP A 65 -7.15 1.15 -14.81
CA ASP A 65 -7.29 1.36 -13.37
C ASP A 65 -6.07 2.09 -12.80
N VAL A 66 -4.86 1.70 -13.18
CA VAL A 66 -3.64 2.37 -12.73
C VAL A 66 -3.61 3.83 -13.20
N GLU A 67 -3.97 4.09 -14.45
CA GLU A 67 -4.08 5.46 -14.98
C GLU A 67 -5.08 6.31 -14.18
N THR A 68 -6.20 5.70 -13.80
CA THR A 68 -7.23 6.35 -12.96
C THR A 68 -6.67 6.66 -11.57
N TYR A 69 -5.93 5.74 -10.97
CA TYR A 69 -5.30 5.95 -9.66
C TYR A 69 -4.28 7.09 -9.71
N GLU A 70 -3.42 7.10 -10.71
CA GLU A 70 -2.42 8.15 -10.90
C GLU A 70 -3.07 9.52 -11.13
N ALA A 71 -4.13 9.57 -11.96
CA ALA A 71 -4.88 10.80 -12.19
C ALA A 71 -5.53 11.32 -10.91
N THR A 72 -6.06 10.42 -10.08
CA THR A 72 -6.64 10.79 -8.78
C THR A 72 -5.61 11.43 -7.87
N ILE A 73 -4.41 10.87 -7.78
CA ILE A 73 -3.33 11.44 -6.96
C ILE A 73 -2.91 12.81 -7.48
N LYS A 74 -2.79 12.96 -8.81
CA LYS A 74 -2.49 14.24 -9.45
C LYS A 74 -3.53 15.31 -9.14
N ASP A 75 -4.82 14.94 -9.14
CA ASP A 75 -5.91 15.85 -8.84
C ASP A 75 -5.83 16.39 -7.39
N TYR A 76 -5.30 15.60 -6.47
CA TYR A 76 -5.01 16.06 -5.11
C TYR A 76 -3.77 16.95 -5.02
N GLY A 77 -2.96 17.04 -6.06
CA GLY A 77 -1.71 17.80 -6.05
C GLY A 77 -0.62 17.15 -5.21
N VAL A 78 -0.64 15.83 -5.05
CA VAL A 78 0.30 15.07 -4.23
C VAL A 78 1.38 14.46 -5.11
N GLU A 79 2.63 14.53 -4.67
CA GLU A 79 3.74 13.86 -5.33
C GLU A 79 3.60 12.34 -5.17
N PHE A 80 3.85 11.59 -6.24
CA PHE A 80 3.77 10.13 -6.21
C PHE A 80 4.79 9.45 -7.12
N SER A 81 4.98 8.17 -6.88
CA SER A 81 5.66 7.25 -7.79
C SER A 81 4.89 5.93 -7.85
N SER A 82 5.00 5.23 -8.97
CA SER A 82 4.36 3.93 -9.17
C SER A 82 5.45 2.87 -9.35
N HIS A 83 5.27 1.73 -8.67
CA HIS A 83 6.22 0.63 -8.68
C HIS A 83 5.52 -0.71 -8.88
N LEU A 84 6.24 -1.65 -9.44
CA LEU A 84 5.85 -3.05 -9.57
C LEU A 84 6.71 -3.87 -8.61
N PHE A 85 6.11 -4.84 -7.93
CA PHE A 85 6.81 -5.74 -7.03
C PHE A 85 6.34 -7.17 -7.24
N GLN A 86 7.26 -8.06 -7.56
CA GLN A 86 6.97 -9.48 -7.74
C GLN A 86 6.92 -10.20 -6.40
N TYR A 87 6.00 -11.14 -6.23
CA TYR A 87 5.86 -11.85 -4.97
C TYR A 87 5.50 -13.32 -5.14
N MET A 88 5.87 -14.10 -4.15
CA MET A 88 5.39 -15.46 -3.94
C MET A 88 4.40 -15.53 -2.78
N THR A 89 4.70 -14.86 -1.68
CA THR A 89 3.83 -14.71 -0.51
C THR A 89 3.50 -13.25 -0.30
N LEU A 90 2.23 -12.88 -0.38
CA LEU A 90 1.80 -11.48 -0.42
C LEU A 90 2.16 -10.72 0.88
N GLY A 91 1.95 -11.33 2.04
CA GLY A 91 2.29 -10.68 3.32
C GLY A 91 3.76 -10.33 3.44
N ASP A 92 4.64 -11.25 3.05
CA ASP A 92 6.09 -11.00 3.05
C ASP A 92 6.47 -9.92 2.04
N ALA A 93 5.84 -9.93 0.85
CA ALA A 93 6.09 -8.95 -0.19
C ALA A 93 5.68 -7.54 0.22
N ILE A 94 4.55 -7.39 0.88
CA ILE A 94 4.09 -6.08 1.39
C ILE A 94 5.11 -5.52 2.39
N SER A 95 5.58 -6.35 3.31
CA SER A 95 6.59 -5.95 4.28
C SER A 95 7.92 -5.55 3.62
N GLN A 96 8.39 -6.34 2.65
CA GLN A 96 9.61 -6.05 1.90
C GLN A 96 9.48 -4.78 1.06
N ALA A 97 8.38 -4.64 0.33
CA ALA A 97 8.12 -3.45 -0.49
C ALA A 97 8.08 -2.18 0.37
N ALA A 98 7.41 -2.23 1.52
CA ALA A 98 7.36 -1.11 2.45
C ALA A 98 8.77 -0.73 2.95
N GLN A 99 9.62 -1.71 3.17
CA GLN A 99 11.01 -1.48 3.59
C GLN A 99 11.83 -0.86 2.45
N GLU A 100 11.72 -1.38 1.22
CA GLU A 100 12.45 -0.86 0.07
C GLU A 100 12.10 0.59 -0.26
N VAL A 101 10.82 0.93 -0.23
CA VAL A 101 10.37 2.29 -0.50
C VAL A 101 10.43 3.18 0.74
N LYS A 102 10.80 2.64 1.90
CA LYS A 102 10.88 3.35 3.19
C LYS A 102 9.56 4.03 3.56
N ALA A 103 8.44 3.31 3.38
CA ALA A 103 7.12 3.81 3.73
C ALA A 103 6.93 3.76 5.25
N GLN A 104 6.39 4.80 5.83
CA GLN A 104 5.99 4.86 7.24
C GLN A 104 4.55 4.38 7.43
N ILE A 105 3.71 4.60 6.43
CA ILE A 105 2.31 4.20 6.43
C ILE A 105 2.06 3.30 5.23
N VAL A 106 1.36 2.21 5.45
CA VAL A 106 1.07 1.19 4.44
C VAL A 106 -0.42 0.93 4.40
N PHE A 107 -1.04 1.26 3.26
CA PHE A 107 -2.41 0.87 2.95
C PHE A 107 -2.36 -0.45 2.20
N ALA A 108 -2.77 -1.52 2.85
CA ALA A 108 -2.78 -2.84 2.27
C ALA A 108 -3.86 -3.71 2.91
N THR A 109 -4.40 -4.64 2.12
CA THR A 109 -5.29 -5.68 2.61
C THR A 109 -4.87 -7.02 2.03
N LEU A 110 -5.04 -8.06 2.82
CA LEU A 110 -4.79 -9.43 2.38
C LEU A 110 -6.10 -10.05 1.85
N PRO A 111 -6.02 -10.95 0.86
CA PRO A 111 -7.20 -11.64 0.35
C PRO A 111 -7.93 -12.40 1.45
N ALA A 112 -9.26 -12.45 1.37
CA ALA A 112 -10.06 -13.28 2.28
C ALA A 112 -9.66 -14.75 2.13
N SER A 113 -9.50 -15.44 3.25
CA SER A 113 -9.20 -16.85 3.28
C SER A 113 -10.48 -17.68 3.41
N LEU A 114 -10.48 -18.91 2.86
CA LEU A 114 -11.55 -19.88 3.07
C LEU A 114 -11.65 -20.35 4.54
N ILE A 115 -10.57 -20.17 5.30
CA ILE A 115 -10.53 -20.49 6.74
C ILE A 115 -10.77 -19.19 7.51
N PRO A 116 -11.88 -19.05 8.31
CA PRO A 116 -12.27 -17.77 8.89
C PRO A 116 -11.22 -17.08 9.77
N PHE A 117 -10.40 -17.87 10.50
CA PHE A 117 -9.38 -17.29 11.39
C PHE A 117 -8.04 -17.05 10.73
N TRP A 118 -7.82 -17.59 9.53
CA TRP A 118 -6.52 -17.53 8.86
C TRP A 118 -6.21 -16.12 8.37
N HIS A 119 -7.22 -15.44 7.83
CA HIS A 119 -7.08 -14.04 7.37
C HIS A 119 -6.65 -13.14 8.54
N ASP A 120 -7.33 -13.22 9.67
CA ASP A 120 -7.00 -12.40 10.85
C ASP A 120 -5.60 -12.70 11.36
N PHE A 121 -5.20 -13.97 11.36
CA PHE A 121 -3.87 -14.39 11.77
C PHE A 121 -2.79 -13.84 10.85
N GLN A 122 -2.98 -13.88 9.53
CA GLN A 122 -2.05 -13.34 8.54
C GLN A 122 -1.96 -11.82 8.65
N THR A 123 -3.08 -11.15 8.80
CA THR A 123 -3.14 -9.69 8.95
C THR A 123 -2.42 -9.24 10.22
N GLN A 124 -2.63 -9.93 11.34
CA GLN A 124 -1.91 -9.64 12.59
C GLN A 124 -0.41 -9.86 12.45
N GLY A 125 0.00 -10.91 11.75
CA GLY A 125 1.41 -11.17 11.45
C GLY A 125 2.05 -10.05 10.64
N LEU A 126 1.36 -9.57 9.61
CA LEU A 126 1.82 -8.44 8.80
C LEU A 126 1.91 -7.16 9.63
N ARG A 127 0.87 -6.87 10.40
CA ARG A 127 0.83 -5.69 11.28
C ARG A 127 2.01 -5.68 12.26
N ARG A 128 2.32 -6.82 12.86
CA ARG A 128 3.46 -6.94 13.79
C ARG A 128 4.80 -6.74 13.10
N ARG A 129 4.98 -7.29 11.88
CA ARG A 129 6.21 -7.09 11.11
C ARG A 129 6.43 -5.62 10.75
N LEU A 130 5.40 -4.94 10.30
CA LEU A 130 5.45 -3.52 9.98
C LEU A 130 5.72 -2.69 11.24
N ALA A 131 5.07 -3.01 12.37
CA ALA A 131 5.27 -2.30 13.63
C ALA A 131 6.70 -2.41 14.17
N ARG A 132 7.40 -3.51 13.94
CA ARG A 132 8.81 -3.69 14.32
C ARG A 132 9.72 -2.62 13.69
N HIS A 133 9.35 -2.12 12.53
CA HIS A 133 10.08 -1.08 11.81
C HIS A 133 9.38 0.28 11.87
N GLN A 134 8.52 0.48 12.87
CA GLN A 134 7.76 1.72 13.08
C GLN A 134 6.88 2.10 11.89
N ARG A 135 6.32 1.11 11.21
CA ARG A 135 5.37 1.29 10.11
C ARG A 135 3.96 0.97 10.57
N GLN A 136 3.02 1.78 10.13
CA GLN A 136 1.60 1.59 10.44
C GLN A 136 0.89 0.94 9.25
N LEU A 137 0.11 -0.11 9.51
CA LEU A 137 -0.77 -0.74 8.54
C LEU A 137 -2.18 -0.19 8.66
N ILE A 138 -2.74 0.28 7.55
CA ILE A 138 -4.15 0.65 7.42
C ILE A 138 -4.81 -0.31 6.45
N GLU A 139 -5.70 -1.14 6.98
CA GLU A 139 -6.38 -2.19 6.22
C GLU A 139 -7.75 -1.74 5.71
N ASN A 140 -8.46 -0.97 6.50
CA ASN A 140 -9.81 -0.48 6.18
C ASN A 140 -9.78 1.05 6.04
N PRO A 141 -9.66 1.58 4.82
CA PRO A 141 -9.59 3.01 4.59
C PRO A 141 -10.97 3.68 4.54
N SER A 142 -12.00 3.08 5.14
CA SER A 142 -13.34 3.66 5.16
C SER A 142 -13.38 4.96 5.96
N TYR A 143 -14.43 5.75 5.75
CA TYR A 143 -14.64 7.03 6.44
C TYR A 143 -14.60 6.91 7.97
N ASP A 144 -14.91 5.72 8.50
CA ASP A 144 -14.83 5.40 9.93
C ASP A 144 -13.39 5.26 10.47
N SER A 145 -12.39 5.27 9.60
CA SER A 145 -10.97 5.24 9.99
C SER A 145 -10.40 6.62 10.35
N GLN A 146 -11.19 7.68 10.30
CA GLN A 146 -10.74 9.02 10.68
C GLN A 146 -10.12 9.11 12.08
N PRO A 147 -10.60 8.37 13.10
CA PRO A 147 -9.97 8.38 14.42
C PRO A 147 -8.51 7.92 14.39
N GLN A 148 -8.18 6.95 13.52
CA GLN A 148 -6.80 6.48 13.37
C GLN A 148 -5.90 7.51 12.70
N LEU A 149 -6.44 8.26 11.74
CA LEU A 149 -5.72 9.35 11.10
C LEU A 149 -5.44 10.50 12.08
N LEU A 150 -6.42 10.83 12.90
CA LEU A 150 -6.27 11.86 13.96
C LEU A 150 -5.22 11.44 15.00
N THR A 151 -5.20 10.16 15.36
CA THR A 151 -4.21 9.62 16.29
C THR A 151 -2.80 9.71 15.71
N TYR A 152 -2.64 9.44 14.42
CA TYR A 152 -1.36 9.57 13.73
C TYR A 152 -0.89 11.03 13.72
N GLU A 153 -1.78 11.98 13.41
CA GLU A 153 -1.45 13.40 13.45
C GLU A 153 -1.02 13.85 14.85
N ALA A 154 -1.73 13.40 15.88
CA ALA A 154 -1.38 13.69 17.26
C ALA A 154 0.00 13.12 17.64
N MET A 155 0.32 11.90 17.16
CA MET A 155 1.62 11.27 17.39
C MET A 155 2.75 11.97 16.64
N SER A 156 2.51 12.44 15.42
CA SER A 156 3.53 13.14 14.64
C SER A 156 3.82 14.55 15.18
N VAL A 157 2.87 15.18 15.86
CA VAL A 157 3.04 16.49 16.47
C VAL A 157 3.81 16.40 17.82
N GLN A 158 3.84 15.23 18.46
CA GLN A 158 4.53 15.02 19.72
C GLN A 158 6.02 14.65 19.56
N ILE A 159 6.48 14.45 18.34
CA ILE A 159 7.87 14.18 18.00
C ILE A 159 8.55 15.45 17.50
#